data_824eefafe27b0e30e11abe769f8dbe13
#
_entry.id   824eefafe27b0e30e11abe769f8dbe13
#
_cell.length_a   1.000
_cell.length_b   1.000
_cell.length_c   1.000
_cell.angle_alpha   90.00
_cell.angle_beta   90.00
_cell.angle_gamma   90.00
#
_symmetry.space_group_name_H-M   'P 1'
#
loop_
_entity.id
_entity.type
_entity.pdbx_description
1 polymer ?
#
loop_
_entity_poly.entity_id
_entity_poly.type
_entity_poly.pdbx_seq_one_letter_code
_entity_poly.pdbx_strand_id
1 'polypeptide(L)'
;MNSLEERMAFSERMRQALSNAGYSPRSPTELAREFNHRFQGQSVTVHAARKWLHGESIPTQDKLRALASWLDVPADWLRFGNEVNKGKGQAAQLSSVDLRLLNSLQELDEPQRQMAREILRLIIRLNKKK
;
A
#
# COMPACT_ATOMS: atom_id res chain seq x y z
N MET A 1 3.66 -17.88 -12.65
CA MET A 1 2.50 -18.48 -12.00
C MET A 1 2.47 -18.08 -10.53
N ASN A 2 1.31 -17.71 -10.03
CA ASN A 2 1.21 -17.22 -8.66
C ASN A 2 1.09 -18.37 -7.68
N SER A 3 1.95 -18.37 -6.69
CA SER A 3 1.87 -19.37 -5.62
C SER A 3 0.78 -18.98 -4.62
N LEU A 4 0.41 -19.93 -3.80
CA LEU A 4 -0.55 -19.65 -2.74
C LEU A 4 -0.01 -18.57 -1.80
N GLU A 5 1.26 -18.65 -1.47
CA GLU A 5 1.87 -17.66 -0.60
C GLU A 5 1.78 -16.25 -1.19
N GLU A 6 2.07 -16.15 -2.48
CA GLU A 6 1.99 -14.85 -3.15
C GLU A 6 0.58 -14.30 -3.12
N ARG A 7 -0.40 -15.16 -3.41
CA ARG A 7 -1.79 -14.73 -3.44
C ARG A 7 -2.28 -14.30 -2.06
N MET A 8 -1.89 -15.04 -1.03
CA MET A 8 -2.31 -14.71 0.32
C MET A 8 -1.64 -13.41 0.78
N ALA A 9 -0.37 -13.24 0.46
CA ALA A 9 0.33 -12.01 0.82
C ALA A 9 -0.28 -10.80 0.11
N PHE A 10 -0.64 -10.98 -1.15
CA PHE A 10 -1.30 -9.90 -1.87
C PHE A 10 -2.63 -9.54 -1.22
N SER A 11 -3.44 -10.53 -0.88
CA SER A 11 -4.74 -10.26 -0.27
C SER A 11 -4.59 -9.53 1.05
N GLU A 12 -3.56 -9.87 1.80
CA GLU A 12 -3.29 -9.20 3.06
C GLU A 12 -2.97 -7.72 2.84
N ARG A 13 -2.08 -7.44 1.90
CA ARG A 13 -1.75 -6.05 1.57
C ARG A 13 -2.95 -5.30 1.02
N MET A 14 -3.76 -5.98 0.23
CA MET A 14 -4.97 -5.37 -0.33
C MET A 14 -5.93 -4.96 0.78
N ARG A 15 -6.15 -5.85 1.73
CA ARG A 15 -7.04 -5.55 2.84
C ARG A 15 -6.49 -4.41 3.69
N GLN A 16 -5.18 -4.40 3.89
CA GLN A 16 -4.57 -3.33 4.66
C GLN A 16 -4.71 -1.99 3.95
N ALA A 17 -4.49 -1.98 2.65
CA ALA A 17 -4.60 -0.74 1.88
C ALA A 17 -6.03 -0.21 1.88
N LEU A 18 -7.01 -1.09 1.77
CA LEU A 18 -8.41 -0.69 1.83
C LEU A 18 -8.75 -0.09 3.18
N SER A 19 -8.32 -0.75 4.24
CA SER A 19 -8.59 -0.26 5.59
C SER A 19 -7.94 1.09 5.82
N ASN A 20 -6.71 1.25 5.37
CA ASN A 20 -6.00 2.52 5.55
C ASN A 20 -6.65 3.65 4.76
N ALA A 21 -7.30 3.31 3.66
CA ALA A 21 -7.97 4.31 2.83
C ALA A 21 -9.40 4.58 3.26
N GLY A 22 -9.87 3.90 4.29
CA GLY A 22 -11.21 4.14 4.81
C GLY A 22 -12.29 3.26 4.23
N TYR A 23 -11.91 2.19 3.54
CA TYR A 23 -12.88 1.26 2.96
C TYR A 23 -12.89 -0.04 3.73
N SER A 24 -13.96 -0.80 3.55
CA SER A 24 -14.08 -2.08 4.23
C SER A 24 -13.07 -3.08 3.64
N PRO A 25 -12.25 -3.70 4.49
CA PRO A 25 -11.32 -4.70 3.97
C PRO A 25 -11.97 -6.07 3.72
N ARG A 26 -13.27 -6.18 3.97
CA ARG A 26 -13.95 -7.46 3.88
C ARG A 26 -15.14 -7.50 2.96
N SER A 27 -15.46 -6.40 2.30
CA SER A 27 -16.67 -6.34 1.47
C SER A 27 -16.31 -6.40 0.00
N PRO A 28 -16.49 -7.56 -0.64
CA PRO A 28 -16.27 -7.64 -2.09
C PRO A 28 -17.23 -6.75 -2.87
N THR A 29 -18.42 -6.55 -2.35
CA THR A 29 -19.40 -5.69 -3.01
C THR A 29 -18.93 -4.25 -3.05
N GLU A 30 -18.44 -3.75 -1.92
CA GLU A 30 -17.94 -2.40 -1.88
C GLU A 30 -16.70 -2.25 -2.74
N LEU A 31 -15.82 -3.24 -2.69
CA LEU A 31 -14.60 -3.20 -3.49
C LEU A 31 -14.93 -3.14 -4.98
N ALA A 32 -15.82 -3.99 -5.44
CA ALA A 32 -16.17 -4.00 -6.85
C ALA A 32 -16.82 -2.70 -7.27
N ARG A 33 -17.72 -2.18 -6.44
CA ARG A 33 -18.42 -0.94 -6.76
C ARG A 33 -17.45 0.22 -6.84
N GLU A 34 -16.59 0.37 -5.85
CA GLU A 34 -15.67 1.49 -5.81
C GLU A 34 -14.62 1.39 -6.89
N PHE A 35 -14.14 0.17 -7.16
CA PHE A 35 -13.17 -0.02 -8.22
C PHE A 35 -13.78 0.31 -9.59
N ASN A 36 -14.95 -0.22 -9.86
CA ASN A 36 -15.60 -0.02 -11.16
C ASN A 36 -15.93 1.44 -11.40
N HIS A 37 -16.20 2.16 -10.34
CA HIS A 37 -16.49 3.58 -10.44
C HIS A 37 -15.29 4.36 -10.98
N ARG A 38 -14.09 3.88 -10.71
CA ARG A 38 -12.85 4.57 -11.06
C ARG A 38 -12.12 3.99 -12.25
N PHE A 39 -12.29 2.70 -12.48
CA PHE A 39 -11.56 1.99 -13.53
C PHE A 39 -12.29 2.16 -14.85
N GLN A 40 -11.55 2.58 -15.87
CA GLN A 40 -12.16 2.85 -17.17
C GLN A 40 -12.17 1.64 -18.10
N GLY A 41 -11.57 0.57 -17.69
CA GLY A 41 -11.59 -0.66 -18.45
C GLY A 41 -12.85 -1.46 -18.14
N GLN A 42 -12.77 -2.75 -18.41
CA GLN A 42 -13.87 -3.65 -18.16
C GLN A 42 -14.13 -3.77 -16.67
N SER A 43 -15.40 -3.66 -16.28
CA SER A 43 -15.72 -3.75 -14.86
C SER A 43 -15.48 -5.16 -14.33
N VAL A 44 -15.27 -5.25 -13.02
CA VAL A 44 -15.07 -6.54 -12.37
C VAL A 44 -16.33 -6.91 -11.62
N THR A 45 -16.52 -8.22 -11.47
CA THR A 45 -17.66 -8.74 -10.73
C THR A 45 -17.35 -8.77 -9.24
N VAL A 46 -18.40 -8.88 -8.43
CA VAL A 46 -18.21 -9.08 -7.00
C VAL A 46 -17.43 -10.36 -6.74
N HIS A 47 -17.67 -11.37 -7.58
CA HIS A 47 -16.98 -12.64 -7.46
C HIS A 47 -15.45 -12.46 -7.65
N ALA A 48 -15.06 -11.68 -8.65
CA ALA A 48 -13.66 -11.43 -8.89
C ALA A 48 -13.04 -10.65 -7.71
N ALA A 49 -13.75 -9.65 -7.21
CA ALA A 49 -13.29 -8.89 -6.08
C ALA A 49 -13.11 -9.77 -4.85
N ARG A 50 -14.02 -10.71 -4.65
CA ARG A 50 -13.91 -11.64 -3.54
C ARG A 50 -12.64 -12.49 -3.65
N LYS A 51 -12.31 -12.93 -4.85
CA LYS A 51 -11.11 -13.72 -5.05
C LYS A 51 -9.85 -12.94 -4.67
N TRP A 52 -9.84 -11.65 -5.00
CA TRP A 52 -8.71 -10.79 -4.63
C TRP A 52 -8.58 -10.69 -3.11
N LEU A 53 -9.71 -10.54 -2.42
CA LEU A 53 -9.68 -10.37 -0.96
C LEU A 53 -9.35 -11.66 -0.22
N HIS A 54 -9.61 -12.80 -0.84
CA HIS A 54 -9.41 -14.09 -0.17
C HIS A 54 -8.13 -14.81 -0.60
N GLY A 55 -7.34 -14.18 -1.45
CA GLY A 55 -6.08 -14.80 -1.87
C GLY A 55 -6.25 -15.91 -2.89
N GLU A 56 -7.33 -15.85 -3.66
CA GLU A 56 -7.58 -16.86 -4.68
C GLU A 56 -7.05 -16.45 -6.04
N SER A 57 -6.88 -15.16 -6.26
CA SER A 57 -6.30 -14.68 -7.51
C SER A 57 -5.72 -13.29 -7.30
N ILE A 58 -4.84 -12.91 -8.21
CA ILE A 58 -4.23 -11.59 -8.21
C ILE A 58 -4.71 -10.88 -9.46
N PRO A 59 -5.06 -9.59 -9.37
CA PRO A 59 -5.55 -8.85 -10.54
C PRO A 59 -4.50 -8.78 -11.64
N THR A 60 -4.98 -8.57 -12.85
CA THR A 60 -4.08 -8.31 -13.96
C THR A 60 -3.36 -6.98 -13.73
N GLN A 61 -2.32 -6.75 -14.51
CA GLN A 61 -1.46 -5.59 -14.29
C GLN A 61 -2.22 -4.27 -14.40
N ASP A 62 -3.11 -4.14 -15.37
CA ASP A 62 -3.86 -2.91 -15.54
C ASP A 62 -4.79 -2.65 -14.36
N LYS A 63 -5.44 -3.70 -13.86
CA LYS A 63 -6.31 -3.56 -12.71
C LYS A 63 -5.50 -3.30 -11.44
N LEU A 64 -4.33 -3.93 -11.36
CA LEU A 64 -3.45 -3.72 -10.22
C LEU A 64 -3.01 -2.28 -10.12
N ARG A 65 -2.66 -1.68 -11.25
CA ARG A 65 -2.26 -0.28 -11.26
C ARG A 65 -3.41 0.64 -10.86
N ALA A 66 -4.61 0.32 -11.31
CA ALA A 66 -5.77 1.11 -10.94
C ALA A 66 -6.05 1.02 -9.45
N LEU A 67 -5.92 -0.19 -8.89
CA LEU A 67 -6.08 -0.36 -7.44
C LEU A 67 -5.05 0.45 -6.67
N ALA A 68 -3.81 0.37 -7.09
CA ALA A 68 -2.73 1.07 -6.40
C ALA A 68 -2.94 2.58 -6.45
N SER A 69 -3.34 3.08 -7.60
CA SER A 69 -3.60 4.50 -7.76
C SER A 69 -4.75 4.95 -6.87
N TRP A 70 -5.82 4.19 -6.87
CA TRP A 70 -6.99 4.51 -6.05
C TRP A 70 -6.64 4.50 -4.57
N LEU A 71 -5.92 3.49 -4.12
CA LEU A 71 -5.61 3.33 -2.71
C LEU A 71 -4.35 4.06 -2.28
N ASP A 72 -3.72 4.74 -3.23
CA ASP A 72 -2.55 5.59 -2.97
C ASP A 72 -1.39 4.79 -2.38
N VAL A 73 -1.11 3.67 -3.00
CA VAL A 73 0.03 2.84 -2.65
C VAL A 73 0.80 2.51 -3.92
N PRO A 74 2.09 2.18 -3.79
CA PRO A 74 2.84 1.77 -4.98
C PRO A 74 2.32 0.43 -5.52
N ALA A 75 2.20 0.34 -6.83
CA ALA A 75 1.71 -0.89 -7.44
C ALA A 75 2.65 -2.06 -7.13
N ASP A 76 3.93 -1.80 -7.15
CA ASP A 76 4.92 -2.84 -6.86
C ASP A 76 4.81 -3.34 -5.44
N TRP A 77 4.55 -2.43 -4.51
CA TRP A 77 4.34 -2.86 -3.13
C TRP A 77 3.09 -3.72 -3.01
N LEU A 78 2.02 -3.29 -3.67
CA LEU A 78 0.76 -4.03 -3.58
C LEU A 78 0.92 -5.44 -4.13
N ARG A 79 1.64 -5.59 -5.23
CA ARG A 79 1.79 -6.87 -5.89
C ARG A 79 2.85 -7.75 -5.24
N PHE A 80 3.99 -7.17 -4.86
CA PHE A 80 5.14 -7.95 -4.43
C PHE A 80 5.58 -7.69 -3.01
N GLY A 81 5.08 -6.64 -2.39
CA GLY A 81 5.53 -6.27 -1.07
C GLY A 81 6.76 -5.38 -1.15
N ASN A 82 7.66 -5.54 -0.20
CA ASN A 82 8.79 -4.64 -0.09
C ASN A 82 9.97 -4.98 -0.97
N GLU A 83 9.87 -6.04 -1.73
CA GLU A 83 11.00 -6.46 -2.53
C GLU A 83 11.47 -5.39 -3.48
N VAL A 84 10.55 -4.61 -3.99
CA VAL A 84 10.89 -3.58 -4.95
C VAL A 84 11.84 -2.56 -4.34
N ASN A 85 11.62 -2.23 -3.09
CA ASN A 85 12.43 -1.21 -2.44
C ASN A 85 13.83 -1.68 -2.13
N LYS A 86 14.04 -2.96 -2.08
CA LYS A 86 15.34 -3.48 -1.72
C LYS A 86 16.42 -3.11 -2.73
N GLY A 87 16.06 -3.05 -3.99
CA GLY A 87 17.03 -2.73 -5.01
C GLY A 87 17.20 -1.27 -5.25
N LYS A 88 16.40 -0.46 -4.61
CA LYS A 88 16.40 0.95 -4.91
C LYS A 88 17.27 1.79 -4.01
N GLY A 89 17.69 1.26 -2.95
CA GLY A 89 18.42 2.07 -2.02
C GLY A 89 17.91 1.82 -0.66
N GLN A 90 18.81 1.48 0.13
CA GLN A 90 18.49 0.97 1.43
C GLN A 90 17.92 2.04 2.34
N ALA A 91 18.33 3.26 2.09
CA ALA A 91 17.87 4.36 2.93
C ALA A 91 16.37 4.58 2.82
N ALA A 92 15.80 4.12 1.72
CA ALA A 92 14.38 4.34 1.52
C ALA A 92 13.51 3.26 2.12
N GLN A 93 14.13 2.23 2.67
CA GLN A 93 13.36 1.13 3.20
C GLN A 93 12.84 1.45 4.58
N LEU A 94 11.56 1.59 4.67
CA LEU A 94 10.91 1.88 5.94
C LEU A 94 10.04 0.71 6.33
N SER A 95 10.10 0.36 7.60
CA SER A 95 9.23 -0.67 8.14
C SER A 95 7.82 -0.14 8.27
N SER A 96 6.89 -1.04 8.58
CA SER A 96 5.52 -0.63 8.85
C SER A 96 5.47 0.35 10.02
N VAL A 97 6.33 0.14 11.01
CA VAL A 97 6.38 1.01 12.16
C VAL A 97 6.82 2.41 11.74
N ASP A 98 7.85 2.47 10.89
CA ASP A 98 8.35 3.76 10.42
C ASP A 98 7.29 4.51 9.64
N LEU A 99 6.51 3.82 8.82
CA LEU A 99 5.46 4.48 8.06
C LEU A 99 4.38 5.02 8.98
N ARG A 100 4.05 4.28 10.03
CA ARG A 100 3.07 4.77 11.01
C ARG A 100 3.58 6.01 11.71
N LEU A 101 4.86 6.04 12.04
CA LEU A 101 5.44 7.20 12.68
C LEU A 101 5.36 8.42 11.77
N LEU A 102 5.65 8.22 10.47
CA LEU A 102 5.56 9.31 9.52
C LEU A 102 4.14 9.84 9.42
N ASN A 103 3.16 8.94 9.42
CA ASN A 103 1.76 9.36 9.38
C ASN A 103 1.39 10.13 10.63
N SER A 104 1.94 9.73 11.77
CA SER A 104 1.65 10.41 13.03
C SER A 104 2.17 11.83 13.03
N LEU A 105 3.22 12.10 12.25
CA LEU A 105 3.75 13.46 12.17
C LEU A 105 2.71 14.45 11.66
N GLN A 106 1.79 13.99 10.86
CA GLN A 106 0.77 14.87 10.30
C GLN A 106 -0.24 15.31 11.34
N GLU A 107 -0.30 14.60 12.45
CA GLU A 107 -1.23 14.95 13.52
C GLU A 107 -0.62 15.90 14.54
N LEU A 108 0.65 16.24 14.36
CA LEU A 108 1.33 17.12 15.29
C LEU A 108 1.08 18.58 14.98
N ASP A 109 1.19 19.42 16.00
CA ASP A 109 1.16 20.86 15.81
C ASP A 109 2.37 21.31 15.01
N GLU A 110 2.29 22.49 14.46
CA GLU A 110 3.39 22.98 13.64
C GLU A 110 4.72 23.05 14.39
N PRO A 111 4.78 23.54 15.64
CA PRO A 111 6.06 23.53 16.36
C PRO A 111 6.58 22.12 16.57
N GLN A 112 5.72 21.20 16.90
CA GLN A 112 6.12 19.81 17.10
C GLN A 112 6.60 19.16 15.81
N ARG A 113 5.91 19.48 14.72
CA ARG A 113 6.28 18.93 13.42
C ARG A 113 7.64 19.44 12.99
N GLN A 114 7.89 20.71 13.25
CA GLN A 114 9.18 21.31 12.93
C GLN A 114 10.32 20.61 13.67
N MET A 115 10.11 20.37 14.95
CA MET A 115 11.09 19.69 15.76
C MET A 115 11.37 18.28 15.25
N ALA A 116 10.31 17.56 14.88
CA ALA A 116 10.46 16.21 14.35
C ALA A 116 11.26 16.21 13.06
N ARG A 117 11.02 17.19 12.20
CA ARG A 117 11.77 17.31 10.96
C ARG A 117 13.26 17.51 11.21
N GLU A 118 13.58 18.32 12.19
CA GLU A 118 14.99 18.59 12.49
C GLU A 118 15.68 17.35 13.04
N ILE A 119 14.98 16.60 13.86
CA ILE A 119 15.53 15.34 14.36
C ILE A 119 15.80 14.37 13.22
N LEU A 120 14.86 14.27 12.29
CA LEU A 120 15.03 13.40 11.15
C LEU A 120 16.20 13.81 10.28
N ARG A 121 16.38 15.12 10.11
CA ARG A 121 17.50 15.61 9.33
C ARG A 121 18.83 15.22 9.96
N LEU A 122 18.90 15.30 11.28
CA LEU A 122 20.12 14.92 11.98
C LEU A 122 20.42 13.45 11.81
N ILE A 123 19.40 12.62 11.89
CA ILE A 123 19.58 11.19 11.73
C ILE A 123 20.05 10.87 10.31
N ILE A 124 19.46 11.50 9.33
CA ILE A 124 19.84 11.29 7.95
C ILE A 124 21.27 11.73 7.71
N ARG A 125 21.64 12.84 8.30
CA ARG A 125 23.00 13.35 8.15
C ARG A 125 24.01 12.39 8.74
N LEU A 126 23.71 11.85 9.91
CA LEU A 126 24.60 10.87 10.53
C LEU A 126 24.74 9.61 9.67
N ASN A 127 23.66 9.19 9.06
CA ASN A 127 23.70 8.04 8.20
C ASN A 127 24.58 8.25 6.98
N LYS A 128 24.57 9.45 6.46
CA LYS A 128 25.34 9.74 5.25
C LYS A 128 26.82 9.77 5.49
N LYS A 129 27.23 9.97 6.72
CA LYS A 129 28.65 10.03 7.04
C LYS A 129 29.30 8.68 7.06
N LYS A 130 28.53 7.64 7.00
CA LYS A 130 29.07 6.31 6.89
C LYS A 130 29.36 5.99 5.43
#